data_aa17084f5dedcc3f4baea8497f4dc81f
#
_entry.id   aa17084f5dedcc3f4baea8497f4dc81f
#
_cell.length_a   1.000
_cell.length_b   1.000
_cell.length_c   1.000
_cell.angle_alpha   90.00
_cell.angle_beta   90.00
_cell.angle_gamma   90.00
#
_symmetry.space_group_name_H-M   'P 1'
#
loop_
_entity.id
_entity.type
_entity.pdbx_description
1 polymer ?
#
loop_
_entity_poly.entity_id
_entity_poly.type
_entity_poly.pdbx_seq_one_letter_code
_entity_poly.pdbx_strand_id
1 'polypeptide(L)'
;MRGFATSSFRIFVAAIGLVLLSGSAGAQPGTNFNPTHYWTYHNLEPIHFPQPIFVQDQFFRRGIPVTVDSLTRFLNWVHKNNSAVPDTFLHYTWWNIVNKVPVNKAAIVTNQFGSHIVQVLNLEFLLAPATKNQPATGFTPQANHYLCYRAVGFPSPPAAYDIQDEWRVDIQHPLDMEFLCTPCLKQHGGRVFPPVDTVTHLAVYPITPISDNFVPYVNDQFLARQLFLKQFPYEYLFVPSEKVELPTDVKRSTWGKVKGLYR
;
A
#
# COMPACT_ATOMS: atom_id res chain seq x y z
N MET A 1 -22.98 -38.24 62.29
CA MET A 1 -22.79 -36.83 61.94
C MET A 1 -21.48 -36.72 61.22
N ARG A 2 -21.52 -36.54 59.88
CA ARG A 2 -20.34 -36.36 59.01
C ARG A 2 -20.35 -34.94 58.45
N GLY A 3 -19.34 -34.15 58.81
CA GLY A 3 -19.17 -32.78 58.37
C GLY A 3 -18.61 -32.72 56.94
N PHE A 4 -19.23 -31.95 56.10
CA PHE A 4 -18.76 -31.61 54.75
C PHE A 4 -17.84 -30.37 54.82
N ALA A 5 -16.60 -30.55 54.39
CA ALA A 5 -15.67 -29.45 54.20
C ALA A 5 -15.87 -28.86 52.80
N THR A 6 -16.26 -27.57 52.72
CA THR A 6 -16.36 -26.79 51.46
C THR A 6 -15.00 -26.20 51.13
N SER A 7 -14.40 -26.67 50.03
CA SER A 7 -13.18 -26.13 49.44
C SER A 7 -13.53 -24.93 48.54
N SER A 8 -13.08 -23.74 48.98
CA SER A 8 -13.24 -22.50 48.17
C SER A 8 -12.12 -22.42 47.14
N PHE A 9 -12.49 -22.59 45.87
CA PHE A 9 -11.58 -22.40 44.71
C PHE A 9 -11.48 -20.90 44.41
N ARG A 10 -10.32 -20.29 44.70
CA ARG A 10 -10.03 -18.91 44.32
C ARG A 10 -9.48 -18.89 42.88
N ILE A 11 -10.26 -18.36 41.95
CA ILE A 11 -9.83 -18.09 40.57
C ILE A 11 -9.01 -16.80 40.60
N PHE A 12 -7.72 -16.91 40.32
CA PHE A 12 -6.85 -15.76 40.05
C PHE A 12 -7.03 -15.37 38.60
N VAL A 13 -7.74 -14.27 38.34
CA VAL A 13 -7.79 -13.62 37.01
C VAL A 13 -6.56 -12.73 36.92
N ALA A 14 -5.56 -13.17 36.16
CA ALA A 14 -4.42 -12.34 35.79
C ALA A 14 -4.89 -11.35 34.69
N ALA A 15 -5.08 -10.09 35.06
CA ALA A 15 -5.31 -9.01 34.09
C ALA A 15 -3.98 -8.74 33.37
N ILE A 16 -3.88 -9.17 32.12
CA ILE A 16 -2.80 -8.75 31.21
C ILE A 16 -3.15 -7.32 30.78
N GLY A 17 -2.47 -6.35 31.39
CA GLY A 17 -2.54 -4.96 31.01
C GLY A 17 -1.92 -4.76 29.63
N LEU A 18 -2.79 -4.58 28.61
CA LEU A 18 -2.39 -4.12 27.28
C LEU A 18 -2.05 -2.63 27.39
N VAL A 19 -0.78 -2.28 27.48
CA VAL A 19 -0.33 -0.89 27.40
C VAL A 19 -0.50 -0.43 25.95
N LEU A 20 -1.62 0.25 25.70
CA LEU A 20 -1.81 1.02 24.47
C LEU A 20 -0.91 2.27 24.56
N LEU A 21 0.28 2.20 23.99
CA LEU A 21 1.08 3.39 23.68
C LEU A 21 0.37 4.15 22.58
N SER A 22 -0.51 5.07 22.94
CA SER A 22 -0.99 6.13 22.05
C SER A 22 0.14 7.14 21.84
N GLY A 23 1.15 6.75 21.07
CA GLY A 23 2.16 7.67 20.55
C GLY A 23 1.54 8.47 19.42
N SER A 24 1.32 9.77 19.60
CA SER A 24 1.17 10.70 18.49
C SER A 24 2.40 10.52 17.59
N ALA A 25 2.19 10.03 16.35
CA ALA A 25 3.25 9.97 15.35
C ALA A 25 3.63 11.40 14.95
N GLY A 26 4.48 12.01 15.76
CA GLY A 26 5.24 13.18 15.38
C GLY A 26 6.20 12.76 14.27
N ALA A 27 6.09 13.36 13.09
CA ALA A 27 7.03 13.17 12.01
C ALA A 27 8.45 13.41 12.54
N GLN A 28 9.30 12.37 12.50
CA GLN A 28 10.70 12.52 12.86
C GLN A 28 11.41 13.38 11.80
N PRO A 29 12.16 14.43 12.20
CA PRO A 29 12.95 15.21 11.24
C PRO A 29 14.07 14.30 10.70
N GLY A 30 14.09 14.07 9.38
CA GLY A 30 15.21 13.39 8.70
C GLY A 30 14.84 12.16 7.87
N THR A 31 13.58 11.78 7.77
CA THR A 31 13.15 10.72 6.85
C THR A 31 12.65 11.35 5.54
N ASN A 32 13.08 10.81 4.40
CA ASN A 32 12.56 11.18 3.06
C ASN A 32 11.14 10.66 2.86
N PHE A 33 10.29 10.75 3.89
CA PHE A 33 8.91 10.28 3.83
C PHE A 33 8.08 11.19 2.94
N ASN A 34 7.49 10.64 1.88
CA ASN A 34 6.58 11.37 1.00
C ASN A 34 5.14 11.30 1.53
N PRO A 35 4.57 12.39 2.03
CA PRO A 35 3.22 12.40 2.61
C PRO A 35 2.09 12.47 1.56
N THR A 36 2.39 12.42 0.26
CA THR A 36 1.39 12.58 -0.80
C THR A 36 0.41 11.41 -0.85
N HIS A 37 -0.87 11.72 -0.82
CA HIS A 37 -1.95 10.77 -1.04
C HIS A 37 -2.31 10.76 -2.52
N TYR A 38 -2.84 9.62 -2.99
CA TYR A 38 -3.33 9.49 -4.36
C TYR A 38 -4.69 8.78 -4.36
N TRP A 39 -5.55 9.12 -5.34
CA TRP A 39 -6.68 8.27 -5.65
C TRP A 39 -6.66 7.84 -7.11
N THR A 40 -7.42 6.78 -7.43
CA THR A 40 -7.40 6.19 -8.77
C THR A 40 -8.54 6.68 -9.64
N TYR A 41 -8.24 6.62 -10.94
CA TYR A 41 -9.18 6.73 -12.04
C TYR A 41 -9.00 5.52 -12.93
N HIS A 42 -10.08 4.80 -13.22
CA HIS A 42 -10.07 3.67 -14.12
C HIS A 42 -9.87 4.12 -15.57
N ASN A 43 -9.00 3.44 -16.29
CA ASN A 43 -8.83 3.65 -17.72
C ASN A 43 -9.88 2.84 -18.50
N LEU A 44 -10.80 3.53 -19.20
CA LEU A 44 -11.90 2.92 -19.96
C LEU A 44 -11.41 2.08 -21.14
N GLU A 45 -10.22 2.39 -21.65
CA GLU A 45 -9.56 1.66 -22.73
C GLU A 45 -8.28 1.01 -22.20
N PRO A 46 -8.35 -0.15 -21.54
CA PRO A 46 -7.16 -0.83 -21.03
C PRO A 46 -6.13 -1.01 -22.14
N ILE A 47 -4.90 -0.59 -21.87
CA ILE A 47 -3.80 -0.69 -22.81
C ILE A 47 -3.05 -1.97 -22.53
N HIS A 48 -3.08 -2.92 -23.45
CA HIS A 48 -2.31 -4.15 -23.37
C HIS A 48 -0.95 -3.94 -24.04
N PHE A 49 0.09 -3.98 -23.25
CA PHE A 49 1.47 -3.81 -23.69
C PHE A 49 2.39 -4.69 -22.85
N PRO A 50 2.40 -6.00 -23.10
CA PRO A 50 3.18 -6.94 -22.28
C PRO A 50 4.67 -6.61 -22.32
N GLN A 51 5.25 -6.31 -21.13
CA GLN A 51 6.65 -5.97 -20.98
C GLN A 51 7.29 -6.83 -19.90
N PRO A 52 8.33 -7.62 -20.24
CA PRO A 52 9.15 -8.27 -19.23
C PRO A 52 10.00 -7.22 -18.52
N ILE A 53 9.98 -7.24 -17.21
CA ILE A 53 10.79 -6.39 -16.36
C ILE A 53 11.42 -7.22 -15.24
N PHE A 54 12.51 -6.74 -14.68
CA PHE A 54 13.08 -7.29 -13.46
C PHE A 54 12.79 -6.33 -12.31
N VAL A 55 12.31 -6.86 -11.18
CA VAL A 55 11.95 -6.07 -10.00
C VAL A 55 12.56 -6.66 -8.74
N GLN A 56 12.90 -5.78 -7.79
CA GLN A 56 13.48 -6.17 -6.52
C GLN A 56 12.94 -5.24 -5.43
N ASP A 57 12.47 -5.82 -4.34
CA ASP A 57 12.11 -5.10 -3.13
C ASP A 57 12.48 -5.91 -1.88
N GLN A 58 11.96 -5.51 -0.72
CA GLN A 58 12.23 -6.21 0.52
C GLN A 58 11.63 -7.61 0.62
N PHE A 59 10.56 -7.91 -0.12
CA PHE A 59 9.97 -9.25 -0.17
C PHE A 59 10.72 -10.17 -1.15
N PHE A 60 11.21 -9.61 -2.24
CA PHE A 60 12.00 -10.30 -3.27
C PHE A 60 13.43 -9.77 -3.30
N ARG A 61 14.20 -10.03 -2.23
CA ARG A 61 15.56 -9.49 -2.03
C ARG A 61 16.58 -9.87 -3.12
N ARG A 62 16.35 -10.95 -3.85
CA ARG A 62 17.19 -11.36 -5.00
C ARG A 62 16.64 -10.85 -6.32
N GLY A 63 15.48 -10.16 -6.28
CA GLY A 63 14.73 -9.77 -7.45
C GLY A 63 14.09 -10.94 -8.18
N ILE A 64 13.08 -10.63 -8.98
CA ILE A 64 12.34 -11.59 -9.80
C ILE A 64 11.99 -10.98 -11.15
N PRO A 65 11.94 -11.78 -12.22
CA PRO A 65 11.34 -11.36 -13.47
C PRO A 65 9.80 -11.39 -13.36
N VAL A 66 9.16 -10.36 -13.83
CA VAL A 66 7.70 -10.28 -13.95
C VAL A 66 7.32 -9.71 -15.31
N THR A 67 6.08 -9.94 -15.75
CA THR A 67 5.53 -9.32 -16.95
C THR A 67 4.42 -8.36 -16.52
N VAL A 68 4.61 -7.07 -16.77
CA VAL A 68 3.51 -6.09 -16.74
C VAL A 68 2.76 -6.21 -18.06
N ASP A 69 1.43 -6.12 -18.02
CA ASP A 69 0.60 -6.33 -19.20
C ASP A 69 -0.30 -5.15 -19.50
N SER A 70 -1.20 -4.80 -18.60
CA SER A 70 -2.25 -3.85 -18.88
C SER A 70 -2.22 -2.64 -17.95
N LEU A 71 -2.29 -1.44 -18.55
CA LEU A 71 -2.56 -0.20 -17.83
C LEU A 71 -4.07 -0.09 -17.61
N THR A 72 -4.48 -0.20 -16.35
CA THR A 72 -5.90 -0.19 -15.99
C THR A 72 -6.33 1.03 -15.21
N ARG A 73 -5.41 1.70 -14.53
CA ARG A 73 -5.71 2.90 -13.72
C ARG A 73 -4.61 3.94 -13.80
N PHE A 74 -5.01 5.18 -13.58
CA PHE A 74 -4.16 6.33 -13.36
C PHE A 74 -4.36 6.83 -11.92
N LEU A 75 -3.29 7.22 -11.25
CA LEU A 75 -3.30 7.78 -9.91
C LEU A 75 -3.03 9.28 -9.97
N ASN A 76 -3.96 10.05 -9.45
CA ASN A 76 -3.82 11.47 -9.26
C ASN A 76 -3.54 11.79 -7.79
N TRP A 77 -2.71 12.81 -7.52
CA TRP A 77 -2.50 13.30 -6.16
C TRP A 77 -3.78 13.91 -5.59
N VAL A 78 -3.93 13.85 -4.27
CA VAL A 78 -5.09 14.42 -3.59
C VAL A 78 -4.70 15.15 -2.31
N HIS A 79 -5.42 16.23 -2.03
CA HIS A 79 -5.53 16.77 -0.67
C HIS A 79 -6.47 15.89 0.14
N LYS A 80 -6.09 15.60 1.35
CA LYS A 80 -6.96 14.94 2.33
C LYS A 80 -7.15 15.87 3.51
N ASN A 81 -8.41 16.25 3.84
CA ASN A 81 -8.74 17.22 4.89
C ASN A 81 -7.87 18.49 4.80
N ASN A 82 -7.74 19.06 3.61
CA ASN A 82 -6.91 20.25 3.31
C ASN A 82 -5.39 20.08 3.60
N SER A 83 -4.88 18.84 3.64
CA SER A 83 -3.43 18.63 3.77
C SER A 83 -2.69 19.19 2.56
N ALA A 84 -1.46 19.67 2.75
CA ALA A 84 -0.62 20.10 1.64
C ALA A 84 -0.24 18.90 0.75
N VAL A 85 -0.17 19.13 -0.57
CA VAL A 85 0.39 18.18 -1.53
C VAL A 85 1.81 18.65 -1.88
N PRO A 86 2.85 17.91 -1.47
CA PRO A 86 4.24 18.32 -1.70
C PRO A 86 4.64 18.36 -3.16
N ASP A 87 4.09 17.46 -3.97
CA ASP A 87 4.41 17.35 -5.39
C ASP A 87 3.12 17.12 -6.21
N THR A 88 2.74 18.14 -6.98
CA THR A 88 1.57 18.11 -7.87
C THR A 88 1.90 17.66 -9.30
N PHE A 89 3.17 17.38 -9.59
CA PHE A 89 3.61 16.89 -10.90
C PHE A 89 3.75 15.38 -10.96
N LEU A 90 3.91 14.74 -9.79
CA LEU A 90 4.06 13.30 -9.69
C LEU A 90 2.69 12.61 -9.68
N HIS A 91 2.50 11.76 -10.65
CA HIS A 91 1.37 10.86 -10.79
C HIS A 91 1.89 9.43 -10.91
N TYR A 92 0.98 8.45 -10.93
CA TYR A 92 1.33 7.06 -11.19
C TYR A 92 0.40 6.42 -12.20
N THR A 93 0.92 5.45 -12.93
CA THR A 93 0.15 4.50 -13.72
C THR A 93 0.16 3.14 -13.04
N TRP A 94 -0.99 2.47 -13.06
CA TRP A 94 -1.18 1.13 -12.50
C TRP A 94 -1.12 0.10 -13.61
N TRP A 95 -0.07 -0.71 -13.58
CA TRP A 95 0.18 -1.78 -14.52
C TRP A 95 -0.06 -3.13 -13.88
N ASN A 96 -1.03 -3.90 -14.35
CA ASN A 96 -1.26 -5.26 -13.87
C ASN A 96 -0.09 -6.18 -14.18
N ILE A 97 0.21 -7.10 -13.26
CA ILE A 97 1.22 -8.13 -13.42
C ILE A 97 0.52 -9.43 -13.76
N VAL A 98 0.95 -10.09 -14.85
CA VAL A 98 0.34 -11.34 -15.36
C VAL A 98 0.60 -12.50 -14.42
N ASN A 99 1.86 -12.70 -14.03
CA ASN A 99 2.29 -13.80 -13.18
C ASN A 99 2.29 -13.37 -11.70
N LYS A 100 1.18 -13.58 -11.04
CA LYS A 100 1.04 -13.30 -9.61
C LYS A 100 1.93 -14.19 -8.77
N VAL A 101 2.87 -13.60 -8.04
CA VAL A 101 3.84 -14.32 -7.23
C VAL A 101 3.44 -14.25 -5.75
N PRO A 102 3.26 -15.40 -5.06
CA PRO A 102 2.91 -15.42 -3.65
C PRO A 102 4.08 -14.96 -2.77
N VAL A 103 3.77 -14.21 -1.71
CA VAL A 103 4.72 -13.74 -0.70
C VAL A 103 4.45 -14.39 0.66
N ASN A 104 3.18 -14.38 1.11
CA ASN A 104 2.71 -14.98 2.36
C ASN A 104 3.53 -14.54 3.59
N LYS A 105 3.67 -13.24 3.78
CA LYS A 105 4.39 -12.64 4.91
C LYS A 105 3.49 -11.74 5.74
N ALA A 106 3.84 -11.57 7.02
CA ALA A 106 3.19 -10.60 7.89
C ALA A 106 4.07 -9.34 8.03
N ALA A 107 3.42 -8.19 8.12
CA ALA A 107 4.07 -6.91 8.36
C ALA A 107 3.22 -6.05 9.30
N ILE A 108 3.86 -5.16 10.06
CA ILE A 108 3.18 -4.07 10.75
C ILE A 108 3.15 -2.90 9.77
N VAL A 109 1.96 -2.39 9.48
CA VAL A 109 1.74 -1.18 8.68
C VAL A 109 1.22 -0.10 9.58
N THR A 110 1.87 1.06 9.56
CA THR A 110 1.50 2.23 10.34
C THR A 110 1.25 3.41 9.41
N ASN A 111 0.11 4.04 9.57
CA ASN A 111 -0.23 5.29 8.88
C ASN A 111 -1.16 6.15 9.76
N GLN A 112 -1.72 7.21 9.19
CA GLN A 112 -2.62 8.12 9.92
C GLN A 112 -3.90 7.46 10.47
N PHE A 113 -4.25 6.25 10.03
CA PHE A 113 -5.41 5.50 10.51
C PHE A 113 -5.08 4.55 11.66
N GLY A 114 -3.80 4.42 12.01
CA GLY A 114 -3.33 3.57 13.09
C GLY A 114 -2.19 2.63 12.67
N SER A 115 -1.95 1.62 13.49
CA SER A 115 -0.93 0.60 13.29
C SER A 115 -1.55 -0.78 13.41
N HIS A 116 -1.43 -1.61 12.37
CA HIS A 116 -2.03 -2.93 12.31
C HIS A 116 -1.08 -3.98 11.71
N ILE A 117 -1.24 -5.23 12.15
CA ILE A 117 -0.58 -6.37 11.53
C ILE A 117 -1.40 -6.76 10.30
N VAL A 118 -0.74 -6.80 9.15
CA VAL A 118 -1.34 -7.21 7.88
C VAL A 118 -0.68 -8.47 7.35
N GLN A 119 -1.46 -9.31 6.71
CA GLN A 119 -0.96 -10.44 5.93
C GLN A 119 -0.80 -10.01 4.48
N VAL A 120 0.42 -10.05 3.97
CA VAL A 120 0.79 -9.78 2.57
C VAL A 120 0.74 -11.09 1.79
N LEU A 121 -0.05 -11.14 0.71
CA LEU A 121 -0.38 -12.38 0.00
C LEU A 121 0.37 -12.50 -1.33
N ASN A 122 -0.16 -11.90 -2.39
CA ASN A 122 0.36 -12.04 -3.75
C ASN A 122 0.78 -10.69 -4.32
N LEU A 123 1.79 -10.70 -5.18
CA LEU A 123 2.10 -9.56 -6.04
C LEU A 123 1.00 -9.40 -7.10
N GLU A 124 0.43 -8.18 -7.23
CA GLU A 124 -0.71 -7.92 -8.09
C GLU A 124 -0.39 -6.95 -9.23
N PHE A 125 0.29 -5.83 -8.93
CA PHE A 125 0.56 -4.79 -9.90
C PHE A 125 1.81 -3.98 -9.59
N LEU A 126 2.25 -3.21 -10.59
CA LEU A 126 3.32 -2.22 -10.49
C LEU A 126 2.73 -0.82 -10.60
N LEU A 127 3.18 0.11 -9.75
CA LEU A 127 3.02 1.55 -9.99
C LEU A 127 4.28 2.09 -10.66
N ALA A 128 4.09 2.76 -11.79
CA ALA A 128 5.15 3.47 -12.49
C ALA A 128 4.93 4.99 -12.36
N PRO A 129 5.98 5.78 -12.01
CA PRO A 129 5.90 7.22 -12.01
C PRO A 129 5.47 7.75 -13.38
N ALA A 130 4.58 8.73 -13.38
CA ALA A 130 4.02 9.34 -14.57
C ALA A 130 3.90 10.85 -14.45
N THR A 131 3.88 11.54 -15.57
CA THR A 131 3.48 12.95 -15.68
C THR A 131 2.13 13.06 -16.38
N LYS A 132 1.43 14.14 -16.09
CA LYS A 132 0.13 14.46 -16.69
C LYS A 132 0.20 15.80 -17.41
N ASN A 133 -0.36 15.85 -18.62
CA ASN A 133 -0.44 17.05 -19.46
C ASN A 133 0.93 17.72 -19.74
N GLN A 134 2.02 16.95 -19.63
CA GLN A 134 3.37 17.38 -19.98
C GLN A 134 3.75 16.82 -21.35
N PRO A 135 4.46 17.57 -22.19
CA PRO A 135 4.95 17.06 -23.46
C PRO A 135 5.89 15.87 -23.21
N ALA A 136 5.90 14.92 -24.17
CA ALA A 136 6.74 13.71 -24.11
C ALA A 136 8.23 14.08 -24.33
N THR A 137 8.85 14.76 -23.40
CA THR A 137 10.26 15.22 -23.48
C THR A 137 11.23 14.23 -22.84
N GLY A 138 10.89 12.95 -22.73
CA GLY A 138 11.76 11.93 -22.12
C GLY A 138 11.92 12.09 -20.60
N PHE A 139 11.11 12.92 -19.97
CA PHE A 139 11.12 13.12 -18.52
C PHE A 139 10.45 11.94 -17.83
N THR A 140 11.24 11.17 -17.12
CA THR A 140 10.73 10.23 -16.11
C THR A 140 10.89 10.88 -14.76
N PRO A 141 9.83 11.11 -13.98
CA PRO A 141 9.96 11.65 -12.64
C PRO A 141 10.97 10.83 -11.83
N GLN A 142 11.86 11.48 -11.10
CA GLN A 142 12.71 10.81 -10.13
C GLN A 142 11.87 10.45 -8.90
N ALA A 143 11.14 9.37 -8.98
CA ALA A 143 10.25 8.90 -7.95
C ALA A 143 10.30 7.36 -7.86
N ASN A 144 9.79 6.84 -6.74
CA ASN A 144 9.73 5.41 -6.53
C ASN A 144 8.83 4.72 -7.55
N HIS A 145 9.26 3.55 -8.02
CA HIS A 145 8.35 2.52 -8.46
C HIS A 145 7.87 1.75 -7.23
N TYR A 146 6.64 1.24 -7.28
CA TYR A 146 6.10 0.42 -6.20
C TYR A 146 5.63 -0.93 -6.73
N LEU A 147 5.99 -2.01 -6.03
CA LEU A 147 5.35 -3.31 -6.16
C LEU A 147 4.18 -3.38 -5.17
N CYS A 148 3.00 -3.67 -5.66
CA CYS A 148 1.78 -3.67 -4.88
C CYS A 148 1.24 -5.09 -4.72
N TYR A 149 0.98 -5.45 -3.48
CA TYR A 149 0.63 -6.79 -3.03
C TYR A 149 -0.77 -6.80 -2.46
N ARG A 150 -1.54 -7.83 -2.74
CA ARG A 150 -2.77 -8.09 -1.99
C ARG A 150 -2.43 -8.19 -0.51
N ALA A 151 -3.18 -7.48 0.34
CA ALA A 151 -2.96 -7.46 1.77
C ALA A 151 -4.30 -7.43 2.51
N VAL A 152 -4.35 -8.03 3.70
CA VAL A 152 -5.54 -8.08 4.55
C VAL A 152 -5.17 -7.87 6.01
N GLY A 153 -6.11 -7.41 6.83
CA GLY A 153 -5.92 -7.27 8.27
C GLY A 153 -5.86 -5.82 8.78
N PHE A 154 -5.92 -4.82 7.89
CA PHE A 154 -6.05 -3.42 8.30
C PHE A 154 -7.52 -3.00 8.11
N PRO A 155 -8.28 -2.77 9.20
CA PRO A 155 -9.71 -2.45 9.12
C PRO A 155 -9.95 -1.06 8.52
N SER A 156 -11.17 -0.84 8.08
CA SER A 156 -11.63 0.45 7.57
C SER A 156 -11.44 1.56 8.61
N PRO A 157 -10.98 2.74 8.19
CA PRO A 157 -10.91 3.90 9.05
C PRO A 157 -12.30 4.29 9.58
N PRO A 158 -12.40 4.75 10.85
CA PRO A 158 -13.69 5.01 11.49
C PRO A 158 -14.41 6.29 10.99
N ALA A 159 -13.75 7.12 10.20
CA ALA A 159 -14.26 8.41 9.77
C ALA A 159 -14.28 8.56 8.25
N ALA A 160 -15.15 9.47 7.78
CA ALA A 160 -15.08 10.00 6.42
C ALA A 160 -13.98 11.05 6.31
N TYR A 161 -13.48 11.24 5.10
CA TYR A 161 -12.43 12.20 4.79
C TYR A 161 -12.81 13.03 3.57
N ASP A 162 -12.57 14.33 3.63
CA ASP A 162 -12.60 15.19 2.46
C ASP A 162 -11.38 14.85 1.59
N ILE A 163 -11.62 14.48 0.35
CA ILE A 163 -10.58 14.19 -0.63
C ILE A 163 -10.79 15.11 -1.82
N GLN A 164 -9.76 15.84 -2.18
CA GLN A 164 -9.80 16.82 -3.25
C GLN A 164 -8.58 16.67 -4.15
N ASP A 165 -8.79 16.65 -5.45
CA ASP A 165 -7.76 16.91 -6.45
C ASP A 165 -8.11 18.11 -7.32
N GLU A 166 -7.41 18.33 -8.42
CA GLU A 166 -7.66 19.41 -9.36
C GLU A 166 -8.99 19.30 -10.12
N TRP A 167 -9.59 18.10 -10.14
CA TRP A 167 -10.81 17.85 -10.91
C TRP A 167 -12.07 17.91 -10.05
N ARG A 168 -11.95 17.55 -8.74
CA ARG A 168 -13.14 17.43 -7.89
C ARG A 168 -12.84 17.40 -6.38
N VAL A 169 -13.89 17.60 -5.61
CA VAL A 169 -13.96 17.36 -4.16
C VAL A 169 -14.99 16.28 -3.89
N ASP A 170 -14.67 15.36 -2.99
CA ASP A 170 -15.59 14.29 -2.58
C ASP A 170 -15.36 13.89 -1.11
N ILE A 171 -16.41 13.38 -0.46
CA ILE A 171 -16.33 12.82 0.89
C ILE A 171 -16.30 11.30 0.78
N GLN A 172 -15.21 10.69 1.26
CA GLN A 172 -15.00 9.26 1.12
C GLN A 172 -14.89 8.54 2.46
N HIS A 173 -15.46 7.33 2.51
CA HIS A 173 -15.30 6.36 3.58
C HIS A 173 -14.43 5.21 3.06
N PRO A 174 -13.11 5.23 3.32
CA PRO A 174 -12.27 4.11 2.90
C PRO A 174 -12.71 2.81 3.59
N LEU A 175 -12.74 1.72 2.83
CA LEU A 175 -13.04 0.38 3.32
C LEU A 175 -11.79 -0.28 3.93
N ASP A 176 -11.85 -1.58 4.21
CA ASP A 176 -10.69 -2.35 4.68
C ASP A 176 -9.56 -2.29 3.65
N MET A 177 -8.31 -2.21 4.11
CA MET A 177 -7.16 -2.18 3.23
C MET A 177 -7.10 -3.42 2.34
N GLU A 178 -6.86 -3.21 1.04
CA GLU A 178 -6.76 -4.29 0.07
C GLU A 178 -5.35 -4.57 -0.44
N PHE A 179 -4.51 -3.53 -0.51
CA PHE A 179 -3.15 -3.70 -1.02
C PHE A 179 -2.15 -2.93 -0.17
N LEU A 180 -0.91 -3.44 -0.17
CA LEU A 180 0.26 -2.78 0.36
C LEU A 180 1.28 -2.62 -0.76
N CYS A 181 1.69 -1.39 -1.05
CA CYS A 181 2.70 -1.09 -2.05
C CYS A 181 4.04 -0.76 -1.39
N THR A 182 5.10 -1.39 -1.88
CA THR A 182 6.47 -1.24 -1.36
C THR A 182 7.37 -0.63 -2.42
N PRO A 183 8.26 0.32 -2.05
CA PRO A 183 9.26 0.84 -2.97
C PRO A 183 10.11 -0.29 -3.56
N CYS A 184 10.40 -0.21 -4.86
CA CYS A 184 11.17 -1.25 -5.53
C CYS A 184 12.23 -0.68 -6.49
N LEU A 185 13.31 -1.44 -6.66
CA LEU A 185 14.16 -1.32 -7.81
C LEU A 185 13.46 -1.96 -9.01
N LYS A 186 13.49 -1.30 -10.14
CA LYS A 186 13.00 -1.82 -11.41
C LYS A 186 14.08 -1.73 -12.48
N GLN A 187 14.20 -2.79 -13.29
CA GLN A 187 15.06 -2.82 -14.47
C GLN A 187 14.24 -3.13 -15.72
N HIS A 188 14.38 -2.28 -16.72
CA HIS A 188 13.68 -2.42 -18.01
C HIS A 188 14.48 -1.76 -19.13
N GLY A 189 14.57 -2.40 -20.32
CA GLY A 189 15.23 -1.86 -21.48
C GLY A 189 16.71 -1.47 -21.25
N GLY A 190 17.43 -2.22 -20.42
CA GLY A 190 18.82 -1.94 -20.07
C GLY A 190 19.01 -0.80 -19.04
N ARG A 191 17.92 -0.18 -18.58
CA ARG A 191 17.95 0.89 -17.55
C ARG A 191 17.57 0.32 -16.19
N VAL A 192 18.21 0.86 -15.14
CA VAL A 192 17.92 0.52 -13.74
C VAL A 192 17.33 1.75 -13.06
N PHE A 193 16.22 1.57 -12.36
CA PHE A 193 15.51 2.61 -11.60
C PHE A 193 15.52 2.18 -10.13
N PRO A 194 16.51 2.63 -9.33
CA PRO A 194 16.54 2.35 -7.90
C PRO A 194 15.45 3.15 -7.18
N PRO A 195 14.98 2.70 -6.00
CA PRO A 195 14.09 3.50 -5.18
C PRO A 195 14.80 4.76 -4.69
N VAL A 196 14.11 5.89 -4.74
CA VAL A 196 14.58 7.20 -4.24
C VAL A 196 14.33 7.31 -2.73
N ASP A 197 13.22 6.72 -2.28
CA ASP A 197 12.79 6.66 -0.90
C ASP A 197 12.43 5.19 -0.59
N THR A 198 13.03 4.63 0.44
CA THR A 198 12.80 3.23 0.87
C THR A 198 11.89 3.15 2.09
N VAL A 199 11.44 4.28 2.63
CA VAL A 199 10.64 4.37 3.86
C VAL A 199 9.15 4.48 3.55
N THR A 200 8.79 5.29 2.56
CA THR A 200 7.38 5.50 2.21
C THR A 200 6.81 4.31 1.47
N HIS A 201 5.90 3.62 2.12
CA HIS A 201 5.03 2.60 1.56
C HIS A 201 3.65 3.21 1.31
N LEU A 202 2.79 2.53 0.56
CA LEU A 202 1.42 2.99 0.35
C LEU A 202 0.44 1.90 0.78
N ALA A 203 -0.41 2.20 1.76
CA ALA A 203 -1.57 1.39 2.09
C ALA A 203 -2.73 1.79 1.19
N VAL A 204 -3.44 0.82 0.63
CA VAL A 204 -4.43 1.05 -0.43
C VAL A 204 -5.80 0.60 0.04
N TYR A 205 -6.73 1.54 0.05
CA TYR A 205 -8.09 1.37 0.56
C TYR A 205 -9.10 1.55 -0.56
N PRO A 206 -10.04 0.61 -0.76
CA PRO A 206 -11.18 0.82 -1.65
C PRO A 206 -12.02 2.02 -1.19
N ILE A 207 -12.51 2.79 -2.15
CA ILE A 207 -13.43 3.91 -1.97
C ILE A 207 -14.56 3.83 -2.99
N THR A 208 -15.63 4.60 -2.78
CA THR A 208 -16.81 4.63 -3.64
C THR A 208 -17.10 6.06 -4.15
N PRO A 209 -16.24 6.61 -5.00
CA PRO A 209 -16.40 7.99 -5.47
C PRO A 209 -17.61 8.15 -6.38
N ILE A 210 -18.05 9.39 -6.52
CA ILE A 210 -19.04 9.78 -7.53
C ILE A 210 -18.40 9.65 -8.92
N SER A 211 -19.13 9.05 -9.87
CA SER A 211 -18.63 8.82 -11.24
C SER A 211 -18.45 10.13 -12.02
N ASP A 212 -17.26 10.30 -12.62
CA ASP A 212 -16.92 11.41 -13.49
C ASP A 212 -15.93 10.98 -14.59
N ASN A 213 -15.79 11.76 -15.70
CA ASN A 213 -14.97 11.41 -16.85
C ASN A 213 -13.88 12.46 -17.09
N PHE A 214 -12.64 12.01 -17.39
CA PHE A 214 -11.49 12.86 -17.65
C PHE A 214 -10.63 12.32 -18.79
N VAL A 215 -9.96 13.20 -19.55
CA VAL A 215 -9.12 12.81 -20.71
C VAL A 215 -7.75 13.50 -20.62
N PRO A 216 -6.88 13.14 -19.66
CA PRO A 216 -5.54 13.69 -19.58
C PRO A 216 -4.59 13.04 -20.59
N TYR A 217 -3.53 13.77 -20.96
CA TYR A 217 -2.36 13.18 -21.59
C TYR A 217 -1.43 12.64 -20.51
N VAL A 218 -1.11 11.37 -20.57
CA VAL A 218 -0.26 10.68 -19.57
C VAL A 218 1.00 10.17 -20.24
N ASN A 219 2.14 10.41 -19.59
CA ASN A 219 3.44 9.95 -20.02
C ASN A 219 4.13 9.22 -18.85
N ASP A 220 4.42 7.95 -19.02
CA ASP A 220 5.27 7.15 -18.16
C ASP A 220 6.39 6.48 -18.98
N GLN A 221 7.16 5.60 -18.36
CA GLN A 221 8.27 4.93 -19.02
C GLN A 221 7.87 3.86 -20.05
N PHE A 222 6.61 3.45 -20.08
CA PHE A 222 6.08 2.44 -21.02
C PHE A 222 5.32 3.08 -22.18
N LEU A 223 4.68 4.25 -21.95
CA LEU A 223 3.86 4.90 -22.95
C LEU A 223 3.73 6.42 -22.74
N ALA A 224 3.33 7.09 -23.81
CA ALA A 224 2.94 8.51 -23.81
C ALA A 224 1.69 8.68 -24.69
N ARG A 225 0.52 8.91 -24.07
CA ARG A 225 -0.76 9.06 -24.81
C ARG A 225 -1.87 9.67 -23.97
N GLN A 226 -2.99 9.99 -24.60
CA GLN A 226 -4.24 10.32 -23.93
C GLN A 226 -4.85 9.05 -23.31
N LEU A 227 -5.39 9.19 -22.08
CA LEU A 227 -6.17 8.18 -21.40
C LEU A 227 -7.61 8.66 -21.24
N PHE A 228 -8.56 7.76 -21.43
CA PHE A 228 -9.98 7.99 -21.15
C PHE A 228 -10.27 7.48 -19.76
N LEU A 229 -10.28 8.37 -18.79
CA LEU A 229 -10.40 8.04 -17.37
C LEU A 229 -11.82 8.23 -16.86
N LYS A 230 -12.25 7.37 -15.99
CA LYS A 230 -13.51 7.45 -15.25
C LYS A 230 -13.34 6.95 -13.83
N GLN A 231 -13.99 7.58 -12.87
CA GLN A 231 -14.16 6.95 -11.55
C GLN A 231 -15.42 6.08 -11.54
N PHE A 232 -15.25 4.86 -11.02
CA PHE A 232 -16.32 3.90 -10.78
C PHE A 232 -16.52 3.69 -9.27
N PRO A 233 -17.65 3.15 -8.83
CA PRO A 233 -17.73 2.51 -7.51
C PRO A 233 -16.64 1.42 -7.43
N TYR A 234 -15.69 1.51 -6.51
CA TYR A 234 -14.49 0.67 -6.36
C TYR A 234 -13.23 1.23 -7.02
N GLU A 235 -12.97 2.47 -6.75
CA GLU A 235 -11.64 3.06 -6.91
C GLU A 235 -10.84 2.94 -5.61
N TYR A 236 -9.62 3.48 -5.59
CA TYR A 236 -8.72 3.30 -4.46
C TYR A 236 -8.11 4.61 -3.99
N LEU A 237 -8.01 4.75 -2.67
CA LEU A 237 -7.21 5.77 -1.99
C LEU A 237 -5.89 5.15 -1.54
N PHE A 238 -4.78 5.78 -1.93
CA PHE A 238 -3.42 5.42 -1.54
C PHE A 238 -2.97 6.34 -0.40
N VAL A 239 -2.59 5.74 0.70
CA VAL A 239 -2.23 6.44 1.94
C VAL A 239 -0.77 6.17 2.26
N PRO A 240 0.07 7.21 2.37
CA PRO A 240 1.45 7.06 2.81
C PRO A 240 1.53 6.32 4.15
N SER A 241 2.42 5.34 4.23
CA SER A 241 2.51 4.42 5.35
C SER A 241 3.96 4.03 5.61
N GLU A 242 4.27 3.72 6.85
CA GLU A 242 5.50 3.03 7.24
C GLU A 242 5.23 1.54 7.36
N LYS A 243 6.25 0.71 7.11
CA LYS A 243 6.13 -0.75 7.20
C LYS A 243 7.34 -1.36 7.89
N VAL A 244 7.07 -2.29 8.81
CA VAL A 244 8.07 -3.15 9.43
C VAL A 244 7.70 -4.61 9.17
N GLU A 245 8.61 -5.37 8.54
CA GLU A 245 8.42 -6.81 8.39
C GLU A 245 8.48 -7.52 9.76
N LEU A 246 7.52 -8.38 10.02
CA LEU A 246 7.61 -9.29 11.14
C LEU A 246 8.54 -10.45 10.77
N PRO A 247 9.43 -10.89 11.71
CA PRO A 247 10.26 -12.06 11.49
C PRO A 247 9.38 -13.27 11.15
N THR A 248 9.61 -13.88 10.00
CA THR A 248 8.88 -15.10 9.57
C THR A 248 9.29 -16.34 10.38
N ASP A 249 10.37 -16.27 11.13
CA ASP A 249 10.87 -17.33 12.00
C ASP A 249 10.38 -17.21 13.46
N VAL A 250 9.07 -17.34 13.65
CA VAL A 250 8.65 -18.06 14.86
C VAL A 250 8.92 -19.53 14.56
N LYS A 251 10.16 -19.97 14.74
CA LYS A 251 10.51 -21.38 14.64
C LYS A 251 9.51 -22.15 15.49
N ARG A 252 8.86 -23.17 14.92
CA ARG A 252 8.00 -24.14 15.63
C ARG A 252 8.70 -24.78 16.86
N SER A 253 9.99 -24.48 17.09
CA SER A 253 10.78 -24.90 18.27
C SER A 253 10.38 -24.23 19.59
N THR A 254 9.64 -23.12 19.58
CA THR A 254 9.26 -22.41 20.82
C THR A 254 8.14 -23.13 21.57
N TRP A 255 7.20 -23.79 20.88
CA TRP A 255 6.14 -24.57 21.54
C TRP A 255 6.66 -25.84 22.21
N GLY A 256 7.71 -26.45 21.69
CA GLY A 256 8.38 -27.59 22.34
C GLY A 256 9.11 -27.20 23.63
N LYS A 257 9.73 -26.02 23.67
CA LYS A 257 10.41 -25.48 24.86
C LYS A 257 9.43 -25.04 25.94
N VAL A 258 8.29 -24.43 25.54
CA VAL A 258 7.24 -24.03 26.49
C VAL A 258 6.60 -25.26 27.16
N LYS A 259 6.35 -26.35 26.42
CA LYS A 259 5.84 -27.60 27.02
C LYS A 259 6.83 -28.26 28.00
N GLY A 260 8.13 -28.04 27.84
CA GLY A 260 9.16 -28.55 28.77
C GLY A 260 9.24 -27.82 30.10
N LEU A 261 8.66 -26.62 30.22
CA LEU A 261 8.63 -25.85 31.49
C LEU A 261 7.42 -26.15 32.38
N TYR A 262 6.47 -26.96 31.90
CA TYR A 262 5.25 -27.36 32.62
C TYR A 262 5.16 -28.88 32.88
N ARG A 263 6.31 -29.57 32.91
CA ARG A 263 6.44 -30.95 33.39
C ARG A 263 7.25 -31.04 34.65
#